data_cb61460a158b71c0372432ac6cd26984
#
_entry.id   cb61460a158b71c0372432ac6cd26984
#
_cell.length_a   1.000
_cell.length_b   1.000
_cell.length_c   1.000
_cell.angle_alpha   90.00
_cell.angle_beta   90.00
_cell.angle_gamma   90.00
#
_symmetry.space_group_name_H-M   'P 1'
#
loop_
_entity.id
_entity.type
_entity.pdbx_description
1 polymer ?
#
loop_
_entity_poly.entity_id
_entity_poly.type
_entity_poly.pdbx_seq_one_letter_code
_entity_poly.pdbx_strand_id
1 'polypeptide(L)'
;GFNLTVSAKDAGVDFDAAEAVKEAYSAYNEWLWPVELTRSHDATGAMISSYNDSGLEQTVSAAVAAFNESATQPLNATVAYDSKSGSFTVCKEVAGTALDASKVMAAADTALAELDPKVVLSSEQLLQPTVFSTDPRLKTAAEQANTMIGADIVLTMGKSTAAEVDADLISQWVTVDENVQAVLDEEAMRAWVDKLAADCDTVGTTRTYTRADGKTITVSGGVYGWSIDYDALMDLVVNGVKEGLVETVEIPNATSGDAYNGVGGRD
;
A
#
# COMPACT_ATOMS: atom_id res chain seq x y z
N GLY A 1 -9.27 -20.58 16.52
CA GLY A 1 -9.03 -21.21 15.21
C GLY A 1 -10.32 -21.27 14.39
N PHE A 2 -10.20 -21.32 13.09
CA PHE A 2 -11.36 -21.49 12.19
C PHE A 2 -11.97 -22.88 12.36
N ASN A 3 -13.29 -22.96 12.48
CA ASN A 3 -14.03 -24.19 12.53
C ASN A 3 -15.41 -23.97 11.89
N LEU A 4 -15.71 -24.74 10.88
CA LEU A 4 -16.98 -24.68 10.15
C LEU A 4 -17.54 -26.10 10.01
N THR A 5 -18.80 -26.29 10.33
CA THR A 5 -19.53 -27.53 10.06
C THR A 5 -20.64 -27.20 9.08
N VAL A 6 -20.65 -27.90 7.96
CA VAL A 6 -21.67 -27.75 6.92
C VAL A 6 -22.46 -29.05 6.85
N SER A 7 -23.78 -28.94 6.92
CA SER A 7 -24.61 -30.13 6.71
C SER A 7 -24.68 -30.48 5.22
N ALA A 8 -24.90 -31.76 4.89
CA ALA A 8 -25.11 -32.19 3.49
C ALA A 8 -26.25 -31.42 2.81
N LYS A 9 -27.29 -31.08 3.57
CA LYS A 9 -28.43 -30.29 3.09
C LYS A 9 -28.01 -28.85 2.75
N ASP A 10 -27.17 -28.22 3.59
CA ASP A 10 -26.72 -26.85 3.39
C ASP A 10 -25.67 -26.76 2.26
N ALA A 11 -24.90 -27.84 2.08
CA ALA A 11 -24.01 -27.99 0.93
C ALA A 11 -24.77 -28.34 -0.37
N GLY A 12 -26.09 -28.53 -0.30
CA GLY A 12 -26.90 -28.92 -1.45
C GLY A 12 -26.52 -30.29 -2.03
N VAL A 13 -25.95 -31.16 -1.21
CA VAL A 13 -25.63 -32.55 -1.62
C VAL A 13 -26.91 -33.32 -1.74
N ASP A 14 -27.24 -33.71 -2.95
CA ASP A 14 -28.38 -34.60 -3.24
C ASP A 14 -27.86 -35.99 -3.58
N PHE A 15 -28.40 -36.96 -2.87
CA PHE A 15 -28.05 -38.36 -3.03
C PHE A 15 -29.24 -39.13 -3.66
N ASP A 16 -29.14 -39.39 -4.95
CA ASP A 16 -30.08 -40.28 -5.64
C ASP A 16 -29.64 -41.74 -5.52
N ALA A 17 -30.14 -42.41 -4.48
CA ALA A 17 -29.85 -43.83 -4.25
C ALA A 17 -30.30 -44.75 -5.42
N ALA A 18 -31.34 -44.35 -6.17
CA ALA A 18 -31.83 -45.14 -7.29
C ALA A 18 -30.89 -45.03 -8.50
N GLU A 19 -30.35 -43.85 -8.75
CA GLU A 19 -29.40 -43.65 -9.83
C GLU A 19 -28.02 -44.25 -9.50
N ALA A 20 -27.56 -44.12 -8.27
CA ALA A 20 -26.33 -44.76 -7.78
C ALA A 20 -26.38 -46.27 -7.91
N VAL A 21 -27.51 -46.88 -7.53
CA VAL A 21 -27.74 -48.33 -7.71
C VAL A 21 -27.79 -48.72 -9.18
N LYS A 22 -28.44 -47.91 -10.02
CA LYS A 22 -28.53 -48.16 -11.47
C LYS A 22 -27.15 -48.09 -12.14
N GLU A 23 -26.33 -47.13 -11.75
CA GLU A 23 -24.99 -46.98 -12.28
C GLU A 23 -24.07 -48.14 -11.82
N ALA A 24 -24.13 -48.50 -10.55
CA ALA A 24 -23.46 -49.69 -10.02
C ALA A 24 -23.90 -50.98 -10.75
N TYR A 25 -25.19 -51.11 -11.05
CA TYR A 25 -25.69 -52.22 -11.83
C TYR A 25 -25.29 -52.19 -13.31
N SER A 26 -25.15 -51.02 -13.90
CA SER A 26 -24.72 -50.87 -15.29
C SER A 26 -23.26 -51.32 -15.54
N ALA A 27 -22.43 -51.24 -14.51
CA ALA A 27 -21.06 -51.78 -14.53
C ALA A 27 -21.03 -53.30 -14.35
N TYR A 28 -22.16 -53.93 -14.05
CA TYR A 28 -22.29 -55.36 -13.79
C TYR A 28 -22.52 -56.13 -15.11
N ASN A 29 -21.67 -57.09 -15.42
CA ASN A 29 -21.87 -57.97 -16.58
C ASN A 29 -22.64 -59.21 -16.16
N GLU A 30 -23.92 -59.27 -16.50
CA GLU A 30 -24.83 -60.39 -16.12
C GLU A 30 -24.31 -61.75 -16.51
N TRP A 31 -23.48 -61.87 -17.53
CA TRP A 31 -22.91 -63.13 -17.99
C TRP A 31 -21.67 -63.57 -17.21
N LEU A 32 -21.04 -62.66 -16.47
CA LEU A 32 -19.83 -62.94 -15.68
C LEU A 32 -20.11 -63.01 -14.17
N TRP A 33 -21.37 -63.12 -13.75
CA TRP A 33 -21.76 -63.09 -12.35
C TRP A 33 -20.96 -64.01 -11.41
N PRO A 34 -20.49 -65.24 -11.83
CA PRO A 34 -19.71 -66.08 -10.93
C PRO A 34 -18.31 -65.50 -10.63
N VAL A 35 -17.77 -64.69 -11.55
CA VAL A 35 -16.44 -64.02 -11.42
C VAL A 35 -16.61 -62.68 -10.70
N GLU A 36 -17.70 -61.99 -10.97
CA GLU A 36 -18.04 -60.71 -10.37
C GLU A 36 -18.31 -60.81 -8.85
N LEU A 37 -18.82 -61.94 -8.37
CA LEU A 37 -19.00 -62.20 -6.93
C LEU A 37 -17.71 -62.15 -6.11
N THR A 38 -16.56 -62.28 -6.75
CA THR A 38 -15.22 -62.24 -6.10
C THR A 38 -14.51 -60.93 -6.28
N ARG A 39 -15.09 -59.96 -7.04
CA ARG A 39 -14.53 -58.64 -7.27
C ARG A 39 -15.13 -57.59 -6.36
N SER A 40 -14.31 -56.73 -5.85
CA SER A 40 -14.76 -55.52 -5.18
C SER A 40 -15.05 -54.44 -6.22
N HIS A 41 -16.27 -53.93 -6.25
CA HIS A 41 -16.68 -52.84 -7.11
C HIS A 41 -16.68 -51.55 -6.29
N ASP A 42 -15.96 -50.59 -6.76
CA ASP A 42 -15.97 -49.26 -6.15
C ASP A 42 -17.09 -48.42 -6.80
N ALA A 43 -18.17 -48.21 -6.04
CA ALA A 43 -19.30 -47.37 -6.43
C ALA A 43 -19.22 -45.95 -5.84
N THR A 44 -18.08 -45.58 -5.30
CA THR A 44 -17.92 -44.30 -4.59
C THR A 44 -18.21 -43.11 -5.51
N GLY A 45 -17.81 -43.18 -6.78
CA GLY A 45 -18.07 -42.13 -7.77
C GLY A 45 -19.54 -41.92 -8.12
N ALA A 46 -20.40 -42.94 -7.90
CA ALA A 46 -21.83 -42.86 -8.16
C ALA A 46 -22.63 -42.35 -6.94
N MET A 47 -22.00 -42.19 -5.79
CA MET A 47 -22.69 -41.81 -4.54
C MET A 47 -23.07 -40.33 -4.44
N ILE A 48 -22.41 -39.44 -5.20
CA ILE A 48 -22.80 -38.05 -5.26
C ILE A 48 -23.29 -37.74 -6.66
N SER A 49 -24.57 -37.59 -6.85
CA SER A 49 -25.19 -37.29 -8.14
C SER A 49 -25.12 -35.81 -8.49
N SER A 50 -25.19 -34.94 -7.50
CA SER A 50 -24.99 -33.50 -7.66
C SER A 50 -24.80 -32.80 -6.31
N TYR A 51 -24.10 -31.71 -6.28
CA TYR A 51 -24.11 -30.78 -5.17
C TYR A 51 -24.27 -29.34 -5.68
N ASN A 52 -24.82 -28.49 -4.83
CA ASN A 52 -25.04 -27.10 -5.20
C ASN A 52 -23.86 -26.25 -4.76
N ASP A 53 -22.91 -26.02 -5.67
CA ASP A 53 -21.73 -25.17 -5.46
C ASP A 53 -22.09 -23.81 -4.83
N SER A 54 -23.20 -23.20 -5.27
CA SER A 54 -23.56 -21.85 -4.81
C SER A 54 -23.97 -21.81 -3.32
N GLY A 55 -24.57 -22.87 -2.79
CA GLY A 55 -24.93 -22.96 -1.37
C GLY A 55 -23.71 -23.16 -0.48
N LEU A 56 -22.82 -24.06 -0.89
CA LEU A 56 -21.57 -24.31 -0.19
C LEU A 56 -20.66 -23.07 -0.23
N GLU A 57 -20.50 -22.46 -1.41
CA GLU A 57 -19.71 -21.24 -1.61
C GLU A 57 -20.19 -20.10 -0.71
N GLN A 58 -21.51 -19.87 -0.65
CA GLN A 58 -22.07 -18.84 0.22
C GLN A 58 -21.76 -19.09 1.69
N THR A 59 -21.91 -20.35 2.13
CA THR A 59 -21.69 -20.74 3.52
C THR A 59 -20.23 -20.61 3.90
N VAL A 60 -19.33 -21.11 3.06
CA VAL A 60 -17.86 -21.01 3.26
C VAL A 60 -17.41 -19.57 3.24
N SER A 61 -17.82 -18.79 2.24
CA SER A 61 -17.43 -17.39 2.11
C SER A 61 -17.89 -16.54 3.29
N ALA A 62 -19.13 -16.75 3.77
CA ALA A 62 -19.63 -16.04 4.94
C ALA A 62 -18.85 -16.40 6.22
N ALA A 63 -18.53 -17.67 6.42
CA ALA A 63 -17.77 -18.12 7.57
C ALA A 63 -16.32 -17.63 7.54
N VAL A 64 -15.68 -17.64 6.37
CA VAL A 64 -14.33 -17.10 6.18
C VAL A 64 -14.31 -15.59 6.40
N ALA A 65 -15.30 -14.86 5.87
CA ALA A 65 -15.40 -13.41 6.09
C ALA A 65 -15.52 -13.09 7.58
N ALA A 66 -16.40 -13.75 8.31
CA ALA A 66 -16.57 -13.56 9.74
C ALA A 66 -15.29 -13.91 10.55
N PHE A 67 -14.57 -14.95 10.15
CA PHE A 67 -13.28 -15.29 10.76
C PHE A 67 -12.23 -14.20 10.49
N ASN A 68 -12.18 -13.69 9.27
CA ASN A 68 -11.21 -12.72 8.82
C ASN A 68 -11.38 -11.33 9.47
N GLU A 69 -12.55 -11.02 10.04
CA GLU A 69 -12.74 -9.79 10.84
C GLU A 69 -11.81 -9.70 12.05
N SER A 70 -11.46 -10.85 12.63
CA SER A 70 -10.57 -10.93 13.80
C SER A 70 -9.18 -11.49 13.48
N ALA A 71 -8.97 -11.95 12.26
CA ALA A 71 -7.70 -12.52 11.83
C ALA A 71 -6.69 -11.42 11.47
N THR A 72 -5.42 -11.73 11.63
CA THR A 72 -4.34 -10.85 11.16
C THR A 72 -4.27 -10.90 9.64
N GLN A 73 -4.42 -9.75 9.00
CA GLN A 73 -4.23 -9.64 7.56
C GLN A 73 -2.74 -9.75 7.19
N PRO A 74 -2.39 -10.37 6.06
CA PRO A 74 -1.03 -10.36 5.58
C PRO A 74 -0.60 -8.93 5.20
N LEU A 75 0.64 -8.58 5.49
CA LEU A 75 1.23 -7.32 5.06
C LEU A 75 2.36 -7.61 4.08
N ASN A 76 2.40 -6.86 3.00
CA ASN A 76 3.47 -6.92 2.02
C ASN A 76 4.79 -6.41 2.61
N ALA A 77 5.89 -6.96 2.13
CA ALA A 77 7.18 -6.32 2.33
C ALA A 77 7.16 -4.93 1.68
N THR A 78 7.79 -3.98 2.33
CA THR A 78 7.87 -2.59 1.89
C THR A 78 9.22 -1.99 2.26
N VAL A 79 9.41 -0.71 1.93
CA VAL A 79 10.56 0.07 2.37
C VAL A 79 10.06 1.16 3.30
N ALA A 80 10.69 1.31 4.43
CA ALA A 80 10.35 2.33 5.42
C ALA A 80 11.59 2.98 6.02
N TYR A 81 11.44 4.22 6.44
CA TYR A 81 12.48 4.97 7.13
C TYR A 81 12.70 4.42 8.54
N ASP A 82 13.93 4.06 8.85
CA ASP A 82 14.36 3.69 10.20
C ASP A 82 15.12 4.85 10.83
N SER A 83 14.49 5.54 11.77
CA SER A 83 15.07 6.68 12.46
C SER A 83 16.33 6.35 13.29
N LYS A 84 16.58 5.07 13.59
CA LYS A 84 17.79 4.66 14.32
C LYS A 84 19.01 4.59 13.42
N SER A 85 18.82 4.12 12.20
CA SER A 85 19.89 4.07 11.18
C SER A 85 19.94 5.32 10.32
N GLY A 86 18.91 6.17 10.37
CA GLY A 86 18.77 7.35 9.51
C GLY A 86 18.67 6.98 8.03
N SER A 87 18.05 5.85 7.71
CA SER A 87 18.01 5.33 6.35
C SER A 87 16.73 4.55 6.06
N PHE A 88 16.37 4.48 4.79
CA PHE A 88 15.30 3.60 4.32
C PHE A 88 15.79 2.16 4.24
N THR A 89 15.05 1.26 4.83
CA THR A 89 15.36 -0.17 4.89
C THR A 89 14.17 -1.02 4.46
N VAL A 90 14.45 -2.22 3.98
CA VAL A 90 13.40 -3.19 3.63
C VAL A 90 12.78 -3.76 4.89
N CYS A 91 11.48 -3.50 5.05
CA CYS A 91 10.64 -4.14 6.06
C CYS A 91 10.09 -5.45 5.52
N LYS A 92 10.25 -6.53 6.29
CA LYS A 92 9.78 -7.86 5.88
C LYS A 92 8.25 -7.90 5.85
N GLU A 93 7.74 -8.75 4.98
CA GLU A 93 6.36 -9.16 4.96
C GLU A 93 5.93 -9.78 6.29
N VAL A 94 4.67 -9.62 6.62
CA VAL A 94 4.06 -10.31 7.76
C VAL A 94 3.08 -11.34 7.22
N ALA A 95 3.32 -12.60 7.54
CA ALA A 95 2.36 -13.66 7.26
C ALA A 95 1.12 -13.44 8.13
N GLY A 96 -0.04 -13.39 7.46
CA GLY A 96 -1.32 -13.26 8.13
C GLY A 96 -1.84 -14.60 8.66
N THR A 97 -2.96 -14.52 9.36
CA THR A 97 -3.77 -15.70 9.74
C THR A 97 -5.12 -15.69 9.04
N ALA A 98 -5.39 -14.70 8.21
CA ALA A 98 -6.59 -14.58 7.41
C ALA A 98 -6.64 -15.69 6.35
N LEU A 99 -7.84 -16.21 6.09
CA LEU A 99 -8.09 -17.30 5.15
C LEU A 99 -8.46 -16.75 3.76
N ASP A 100 -8.01 -17.44 2.74
CA ASP A 100 -8.43 -17.25 1.36
C ASP A 100 -9.68 -18.09 1.10
N ALA A 101 -10.83 -17.45 0.93
CA ALA A 101 -12.11 -18.12 0.73
C ALA A 101 -12.09 -19.07 -0.48
N SER A 102 -11.43 -18.69 -1.57
CA SER A 102 -11.34 -19.51 -2.78
C SER A 102 -10.56 -20.79 -2.53
N LYS A 103 -9.46 -20.71 -1.77
CA LYS A 103 -8.65 -21.89 -1.43
C LYS A 103 -9.33 -22.79 -0.40
N VAL A 104 -10.07 -22.19 0.54
CA VAL A 104 -10.89 -22.96 1.48
C VAL A 104 -12.00 -23.70 0.73
N MET A 105 -12.64 -23.02 -0.23
CA MET A 105 -13.66 -23.63 -1.07
C MET A 105 -13.09 -24.78 -1.91
N ALA A 106 -11.97 -24.58 -2.57
CA ALA A 106 -11.31 -25.64 -3.34
C ALA A 106 -10.93 -26.86 -2.49
N ALA A 107 -10.53 -26.65 -1.23
CA ALA A 107 -10.27 -27.73 -0.30
C ALA A 107 -11.57 -28.47 0.10
N ALA A 108 -12.67 -27.75 0.27
CA ALA A 108 -13.97 -28.33 0.54
C ALA A 108 -14.51 -29.16 -0.64
N ASP A 109 -14.37 -28.65 -1.87
CA ASP A 109 -14.75 -29.35 -3.10
C ASP A 109 -13.97 -30.66 -3.28
N THR A 110 -12.65 -30.59 -3.04
CA THR A 110 -11.81 -31.80 -3.08
C THR A 110 -12.27 -32.85 -2.08
N ALA A 111 -12.52 -32.42 -0.84
CA ALA A 111 -12.99 -33.35 0.19
C ALA A 111 -14.38 -33.97 -0.13
N LEU A 112 -15.27 -33.15 -0.72
CA LEU A 112 -16.59 -33.67 -1.18
C LEU A 112 -16.42 -34.69 -2.29
N ALA A 113 -15.55 -34.43 -3.26
CA ALA A 113 -15.29 -35.37 -4.35
C ALA A 113 -14.66 -36.69 -3.85
N GLU A 114 -13.86 -36.62 -2.79
CA GLU A 114 -13.23 -37.79 -2.16
C GLU A 114 -14.11 -38.44 -1.07
N LEU A 115 -15.30 -37.89 -0.79
CA LEU A 115 -16.18 -38.29 0.31
C LEU A 115 -15.50 -38.24 1.69
N ASP A 116 -14.53 -37.30 1.85
CA ASP A 116 -13.88 -37.07 3.14
C ASP A 116 -14.78 -36.14 3.99
N PRO A 117 -15.26 -36.62 5.15
CA PRO A 117 -16.11 -35.80 6.02
C PRO A 117 -15.36 -34.67 6.73
N LYS A 118 -14.06 -34.55 6.53
CA LYS A 118 -13.21 -33.60 7.27
C LYS A 118 -12.14 -32.95 6.39
N VAL A 119 -12.17 -31.63 6.37
CA VAL A 119 -11.11 -30.81 5.79
C VAL A 119 -10.22 -30.28 6.91
N VAL A 120 -8.91 -30.48 6.78
CA VAL A 120 -7.91 -29.86 7.66
C VAL A 120 -7.19 -28.78 6.88
N LEU A 121 -7.42 -27.53 7.25
CA LEU A 121 -6.76 -26.39 6.61
C LEU A 121 -5.29 -26.32 7.05
N SER A 122 -4.42 -25.99 6.11
CA SER A 122 -2.99 -25.77 6.28
C SER A 122 -2.63 -24.31 6.01
N SER A 123 -1.35 -24.01 5.98
CA SER A 123 -0.87 -22.68 5.57
C SER A 123 -1.17 -22.33 4.10
N GLU A 124 -1.53 -23.30 3.28
CA GLU A 124 -1.87 -23.09 1.86
C GLU A 124 -3.18 -22.32 1.68
N GLN A 125 -4.12 -22.49 2.62
CA GLN A 125 -5.40 -21.79 2.62
C GLN A 125 -5.35 -20.40 3.22
N LEU A 126 -4.19 -19.96 3.72
CA LEU A 126 -4.03 -18.58 4.20
C LEU A 126 -3.87 -17.59 3.04
N LEU A 127 -4.37 -16.37 3.25
CA LEU A 127 -4.01 -15.24 2.42
C LEU A 127 -2.50 -15.01 2.51
N GLN A 128 -1.87 -14.80 1.38
CA GLN A 128 -0.43 -14.58 1.29
C GLN A 128 -0.13 -13.13 0.94
N PRO A 129 0.97 -12.57 1.44
CA PRO A 129 1.52 -11.33 0.91
C PRO A 129 1.79 -11.47 -0.59
N THR A 130 1.62 -10.40 -1.34
CA THR A 130 1.92 -10.36 -2.78
C THR A 130 3.34 -9.87 -3.08
N VAL A 131 3.96 -9.17 -2.11
CA VAL A 131 5.34 -8.70 -2.19
C VAL A 131 6.12 -9.27 -1.02
N PHE A 132 7.20 -9.97 -1.31
CA PHE A 132 8.09 -10.58 -0.33
C PHE A 132 9.41 -9.79 -0.22
N SER A 133 10.06 -9.86 0.93
CA SER A 133 11.34 -9.17 1.18
C SER A 133 12.50 -9.61 0.26
N THR A 134 12.30 -10.71 -0.46
CA THR A 134 13.22 -11.18 -1.51
C THR A 134 13.02 -10.50 -2.86
N ASP A 135 11.99 -9.68 -3.01
CA ASP A 135 11.73 -8.96 -4.26
C ASP A 135 12.84 -7.92 -4.52
N PRO A 136 13.57 -8.04 -5.64
CA PRO A 136 14.68 -7.14 -5.95
C PRO A 136 14.27 -5.67 -6.11
N ARG A 137 12.99 -5.41 -6.42
CA ARG A 137 12.45 -4.04 -6.54
C ARG A 137 12.53 -3.29 -5.21
N LEU A 138 12.34 -3.98 -4.08
CA LEU A 138 12.45 -3.37 -2.75
C LEU A 138 13.85 -2.83 -2.47
N LYS A 139 14.88 -3.57 -2.91
CA LYS A 139 16.27 -3.10 -2.78
C LYS A 139 16.49 -1.82 -3.60
N THR A 140 16.03 -1.81 -4.84
CA THR A 140 16.13 -0.64 -5.72
C THR A 140 15.36 0.55 -5.14
N ALA A 141 14.15 0.33 -4.63
CA ALA A 141 13.36 1.38 -3.98
C ALA A 141 14.07 1.95 -2.73
N ALA A 142 14.68 1.08 -1.91
CA ALA A 142 15.45 1.52 -0.75
C ALA A 142 16.69 2.35 -1.16
N GLU A 143 17.39 1.95 -2.21
CA GLU A 143 18.53 2.70 -2.76
C GLU A 143 18.10 4.07 -3.29
N GLN A 144 16.99 4.13 -4.02
CA GLN A 144 16.41 5.39 -4.51
C GLN A 144 15.98 6.30 -3.35
N ALA A 145 15.25 5.77 -2.39
CA ALA A 145 14.82 6.51 -1.20
C ALA A 145 16.02 7.05 -0.41
N ASN A 146 17.08 6.26 -0.28
CA ASN A 146 18.31 6.68 0.40
C ASN A 146 19.10 7.73 -0.40
N THR A 147 19.00 7.74 -1.72
CA THR A 147 19.53 8.83 -2.52
C THR A 147 18.76 10.13 -2.24
N MET A 148 17.43 10.06 -2.17
CA MET A 148 16.58 11.21 -1.89
C MET A 148 16.87 11.84 -0.52
N ILE A 149 16.97 11.04 0.54
CA ILE A 149 17.30 11.56 1.89
C ILE A 149 18.76 12.01 2.02
N GLY A 150 19.60 11.70 1.05
CA GLY A 150 20.95 12.26 0.96
C GLY A 150 20.99 13.72 0.52
N ALA A 151 19.88 14.28 0.08
CA ALA A 151 19.79 15.70 -0.23
C ALA A 151 19.87 16.57 1.04
N ASP A 152 20.56 17.70 0.92
CA ASP A 152 20.67 18.72 1.96
C ASP A 152 20.65 20.09 1.26
N ILE A 153 19.44 20.68 1.18
CA ILE A 153 19.22 21.90 0.42
C ILE A 153 18.96 23.05 1.40
N VAL A 154 19.91 23.96 1.48
CA VAL A 154 19.74 25.17 2.28
C VAL A 154 19.14 26.27 1.40
N LEU A 155 17.90 26.62 1.70
CA LEU A 155 17.17 27.68 0.99
C LEU A 155 17.45 29.03 1.64
N THR A 156 17.89 30.01 0.83
CA THR A 156 18.25 31.35 1.31
C THR A 156 17.39 32.43 0.70
N MET A 157 17.18 33.50 1.45
CA MET A 157 16.65 34.78 0.98
C MET A 157 17.69 35.88 1.27
N GLY A 158 18.42 36.29 0.23
CA GLY A 158 19.55 37.17 0.40
C GLY A 158 20.63 36.55 1.31
N LYS A 159 20.88 37.17 2.46
CA LYS A 159 21.90 36.67 3.42
C LYS A 159 21.37 35.75 4.50
N SER A 160 20.07 35.51 4.54
CA SER A 160 19.41 34.75 5.60
C SER A 160 19.01 33.40 5.11
N THR A 161 19.24 32.34 5.90
CA THR A 161 18.64 31.03 5.69
C THR A 161 17.14 31.13 5.95
N ALA A 162 16.35 30.74 4.98
CA ALA A 162 14.88 30.71 5.06
C ALA A 162 14.36 29.32 5.52
N ALA A 163 14.94 28.26 4.98
CA ALA A 163 14.60 26.90 5.36
C ALA A 163 15.75 25.95 5.01
N GLU A 164 15.68 24.76 5.59
CA GLU A 164 16.57 23.64 5.28
C GLU A 164 15.70 22.43 4.90
N VAL A 165 16.03 21.80 3.78
CA VAL A 165 15.40 20.56 3.30
C VAL A 165 16.39 19.45 3.59
N ASP A 166 16.29 18.88 4.77
CA ASP A 166 17.19 17.88 5.31
C ASP A 166 16.60 16.47 5.26
N ALA A 167 17.36 15.47 5.66
CA ALA A 167 16.97 14.07 5.69
C ALA A 167 15.70 13.81 6.51
N ASP A 168 15.54 14.49 7.65
CA ASP A 168 14.37 14.30 8.53
C ASP A 168 13.09 14.79 7.88
N LEU A 169 13.15 15.92 7.19
CA LEU A 169 12.03 16.47 6.43
C LEU A 169 11.72 15.60 5.21
N ILE A 170 12.75 15.23 4.43
CA ILE A 170 12.60 14.41 3.22
C ILE A 170 12.02 13.04 3.57
N SER A 171 12.41 12.45 4.69
CA SER A 171 11.88 11.14 5.13
C SER A 171 10.37 11.12 5.32
N GLN A 172 9.73 12.28 5.52
CA GLN A 172 8.29 12.42 5.63
C GLN A 172 7.58 12.49 4.28
N TRP A 173 8.32 12.77 3.21
CA TRP A 173 7.81 12.91 1.85
C TRP A 173 8.04 11.66 1.00
N VAL A 174 9.05 10.85 1.36
CA VAL A 174 9.37 9.64 0.59
C VAL A 174 8.42 8.51 0.99
N THR A 175 7.75 7.94 0.01
CA THR A 175 6.88 6.78 0.15
C THR A 175 7.17 5.75 -0.93
N VAL A 176 6.55 4.57 -0.86
CA VAL A 176 6.68 3.52 -1.87
C VAL A 176 5.32 3.28 -2.49
N ASP A 177 5.26 3.35 -3.81
CA ASP A 177 4.03 3.15 -4.58
C ASP A 177 3.66 1.65 -4.74
N GLU A 178 2.52 1.39 -5.39
CA GLU A 178 2.04 0.04 -5.67
C GLU A 178 2.97 -0.77 -6.59
N ASN A 179 3.83 -0.10 -7.37
CA ASN A 179 4.83 -0.71 -8.24
C ASN A 179 6.15 -1.01 -7.53
N VAL A 180 6.20 -0.75 -6.21
CA VAL A 180 7.42 -0.91 -5.39
C VAL A 180 8.52 0.07 -5.85
N GLN A 181 8.16 1.33 -6.10
CA GLN A 181 9.11 2.40 -6.43
C GLN A 181 9.07 3.48 -5.36
N ALA A 182 10.23 4.04 -5.05
CA ALA A 182 10.29 5.20 -4.17
C ALA A 182 9.77 6.45 -4.92
N VAL A 183 8.77 7.08 -4.34
CA VAL A 183 8.13 8.28 -4.89
C VAL A 183 8.04 9.36 -3.83
N LEU A 184 7.94 10.60 -4.26
CA LEU A 184 7.73 11.75 -3.38
C LEU A 184 6.23 12.04 -3.25
N ASP A 185 5.78 12.29 -2.04
CA ASP A 185 4.45 12.83 -1.76
C ASP A 185 4.43 14.33 -2.11
N GLU A 186 4.06 14.61 -3.37
CA GLU A 186 4.02 15.97 -3.88
C GLU A 186 2.96 16.84 -3.16
N GLU A 187 1.92 16.25 -2.59
CA GLU A 187 0.91 16.99 -1.82
C GLU A 187 1.51 17.48 -0.49
N ALA A 188 2.21 16.62 0.23
CA ALA A 188 2.92 16.98 1.45
C ALA A 188 4.02 18.03 1.19
N MET A 189 4.76 17.87 0.08
CA MET A 189 5.77 18.85 -0.33
C MET A 189 5.16 20.21 -0.66
N ARG A 190 4.06 20.22 -1.41
CA ARG A 190 3.32 21.45 -1.74
C ARG A 190 2.83 22.17 -0.49
N ALA A 191 2.25 21.44 0.45
CA ALA A 191 1.80 22.01 1.72
C ALA A 191 2.96 22.65 2.52
N TRP A 192 4.14 22.06 2.46
CA TRP A 192 5.33 22.64 3.08
C TRP A 192 5.82 23.88 2.34
N VAL A 193 5.85 23.88 1.00
CA VAL A 193 6.21 25.04 0.18
C VAL A 193 5.23 26.18 0.41
N ASP A 194 3.92 25.90 0.47
CA ASP A 194 2.90 26.91 0.75
C ASP A 194 3.12 27.58 2.10
N LYS A 195 3.47 26.82 3.12
CA LYS A 195 3.78 27.33 4.44
C LYS A 195 5.04 28.19 4.43
N LEU A 196 6.11 27.72 3.78
CA LEU A 196 7.35 28.46 3.66
C LEU A 196 7.13 29.79 2.94
N ALA A 197 6.34 29.78 1.88
CA ALA A 197 6.01 30.98 1.14
C ALA A 197 5.18 31.96 1.96
N ALA A 198 4.19 31.50 2.70
CA ALA A 198 3.42 32.35 3.60
C ALA A 198 4.28 33.02 4.69
N ASP A 199 5.32 32.31 5.16
CA ASP A 199 6.27 32.85 6.16
C ASP A 199 7.28 33.82 5.54
N CYS A 200 7.58 33.69 4.26
CA CYS A 200 8.61 34.42 3.56
C CYS A 200 8.09 35.60 2.70
N ASP A 201 6.85 35.52 2.23
CA ASP A 201 6.26 36.55 1.37
C ASP A 201 6.08 37.86 2.14
N THR A 202 6.62 38.92 1.58
CA THR A 202 6.59 40.27 2.19
C THR A 202 6.02 41.35 1.27
N VAL A 203 5.64 40.99 0.02
CA VAL A 203 4.97 41.91 -0.90
C VAL A 203 3.63 42.32 -0.32
N GLY A 204 3.33 43.62 -0.39
CA GLY A 204 2.07 44.17 0.10
C GLY A 204 1.88 44.22 1.62
N THR A 205 2.90 43.77 2.39
CA THR A 205 2.83 43.86 3.87
C THR A 205 2.93 45.29 4.35
N THR A 206 2.22 45.58 5.45
CA THR A 206 2.29 46.87 6.12
C THR A 206 3.62 47.01 6.88
N ARG A 207 4.37 48.05 6.60
CA ARG A 207 5.63 48.33 7.27
C ARG A 207 5.56 49.64 8.00
N THR A 208 6.14 49.65 9.20
CA THR A 208 6.25 50.86 10.01
C THR A 208 7.70 51.33 10.01
N TYR A 209 7.91 52.55 9.63
CA TYR A 209 9.22 53.16 9.54
C TYR A 209 9.29 54.39 10.47
N THR A 210 10.29 54.45 11.33
CA THR A 210 10.54 55.62 12.17
C THR A 210 11.59 56.49 11.53
N ARG A 211 11.19 57.70 11.19
CA ARG A 211 12.09 58.71 10.59
C ARG A 211 13.10 59.25 11.64
N ALA A 212 14.15 59.84 11.17
CA ALA A 212 15.17 60.48 12.01
C ALA A 212 14.63 61.60 12.92
N ASP A 213 13.46 62.19 12.57
CA ASP A 213 12.74 63.18 13.37
C ASP A 213 11.82 62.56 14.45
N GLY A 214 11.87 61.24 14.62
CA GLY A 214 11.06 60.48 15.60
C GLY A 214 9.63 60.21 15.17
N LYS A 215 9.20 60.64 13.98
CA LYS A 215 7.84 60.33 13.47
C LYS A 215 7.78 58.94 12.87
N THR A 216 6.76 58.22 13.25
CA THR A 216 6.46 56.91 12.70
C THR A 216 5.53 57.05 11.50
N ILE A 217 5.92 56.48 10.38
CA ILE A 217 5.14 56.41 9.15
C ILE A 217 4.79 54.94 8.90
N THR A 218 3.54 54.65 8.68
CA THR A 218 3.06 53.36 8.26
C THR A 218 2.81 53.37 6.78
N VAL A 219 3.46 52.47 6.06
CA VAL A 219 3.29 52.28 4.60
C VAL A 219 2.63 50.91 4.42
N SER A 220 1.48 50.90 3.77
CA SER A 220 0.76 49.68 3.46
C SER A 220 0.56 49.56 1.95
N GLY A 221 0.61 48.33 1.44
CA GLY A 221 0.49 48.06 0.02
C GLY A 221 1.77 48.37 -0.75
N GLY A 222 1.75 48.14 -2.02
CA GLY A 222 2.89 48.36 -2.91
C GLY A 222 3.50 47.04 -3.37
N VAL A 223 4.44 47.16 -4.31
CA VAL A 223 5.11 46.03 -4.98
C VAL A 223 6.49 45.74 -4.37
N TYR A 224 6.80 46.35 -3.25
CA TYR A 224 8.07 46.18 -2.55
C TYR A 224 8.00 44.99 -1.58
N GLY A 225 8.92 44.05 -1.70
CA GLY A 225 9.00 42.86 -0.87
C GLY A 225 9.41 41.62 -1.66
N TRP A 226 9.47 40.49 -1.01
CA TRP A 226 9.67 39.18 -1.63
C TRP A 226 8.32 38.59 -1.98
N SER A 227 8.25 37.91 -3.12
CA SER A 227 7.15 37.05 -3.51
C SER A 227 7.75 35.79 -4.10
N ILE A 228 7.54 34.67 -3.46
CA ILE A 228 8.11 33.40 -3.89
C ILE A 228 7.44 32.94 -5.18
N ASP A 229 8.26 32.46 -6.11
CA ASP A 229 7.78 31.69 -7.26
C ASP A 229 7.56 30.24 -6.81
N TYR A 230 6.30 29.92 -6.52
CA TYR A 230 5.89 28.60 -5.99
C TYR A 230 6.26 27.46 -6.91
N ASP A 231 5.98 27.60 -8.19
CA ASP A 231 6.22 26.54 -9.15
C ASP A 231 7.72 26.28 -9.33
N ALA A 232 8.50 27.36 -9.45
CA ALA A 232 9.95 27.26 -9.55
C ALA A 232 10.59 26.70 -8.26
N LEU A 233 10.07 27.07 -7.08
CA LEU A 233 10.54 26.51 -5.81
C LEU A 233 10.18 25.06 -5.67
N MET A 234 8.95 24.67 -6.03
CA MET A 234 8.53 23.28 -6.00
C MET A 234 9.38 22.42 -6.93
N ASP A 235 9.60 22.86 -8.15
CA ASP A 235 10.45 22.17 -9.12
C ASP A 235 11.90 22.02 -8.61
N LEU A 236 12.45 23.07 -8.01
CA LEU A 236 13.79 23.06 -7.43
C LEU A 236 13.90 22.01 -6.31
N VAL A 237 12.96 22.01 -5.39
CA VAL A 237 12.97 21.07 -4.25
C VAL A 237 12.74 19.64 -4.72
N VAL A 238 11.75 19.40 -5.59
CA VAL A 238 11.46 18.07 -6.12
C VAL A 238 12.64 17.47 -6.86
N ASN A 239 13.24 18.25 -7.78
CA ASN A 239 14.38 17.79 -8.56
C ASN A 239 15.62 17.64 -7.69
N GLY A 240 15.88 18.60 -6.81
CA GLY A 240 17.01 18.53 -5.88
C GLY A 240 16.96 17.32 -4.96
N VAL A 241 15.78 17.00 -4.42
CA VAL A 241 15.59 15.81 -3.59
C VAL A 241 15.77 14.53 -4.41
N LYS A 242 15.18 14.46 -5.62
CA LYS A 242 15.34 13.28 -6.51
C LYS A 242 16.80 13.00 -6.88
N GLU A 243 17.60 14.04 -7.02
CA GLU A 243 19.02 13.94 -7.39
C GLU A 243 19.96 13.80 -6.19
N GLY A 244 19.45 13.95 -4.96
CA GLY A 244 20.29 13.96 -3.75
C GLY A 244 21.18 15.21 -3.69
N LEU A 245 20.64 16.38 -4.07
CA LEU A 245 21.39 17.64 -4.16
C LEU A 245 21.83 18.11 -2.78
N VAL A 246 23.11 18.48 -2.68
CA VAL A 246 23.69 19.12 -1.48
C VAL A 246 24.19 20.51 -1.88
N GLU A 247 23.34 21.51 -1.69
CA GLU A 247 23.63 22.85 -2.15
C GLU A 247 22.89 23.94 -1.36
N THR A 248 23.45 25.15 -1.33
CA THR A 248 22.76 26.35 -0.85
C THR A 248 22.21 27.11 -2.04
N VAL A 249 20.88 27.27 -2.08
CA VAL A 249 20.19 27.86 -3.22
C VAL A 249 19.33 29.04 -2.76
N GLU A 250 19.34 30.11 -3.53
CA GLU A 250 18.44 31.25 -3.30
C GLU A 250 17.01 30.85 -3.76
N ILE A 251 16.01 31.16 -2.92
CA ILE A 251 14.60 30.90 -3.23
C ILE A 251 14.20 31.66 -4.49
N PRO A 252 13.59 31.00 -5.49
CA PRO A 252 13.09 31.66 -6.67
C PRO A 252 12.08 32.76 -6.33
N ASN A 253 12.29 33.96 -6.88
CA ASN A 253 11.46 35.13 -6.63
C ASN A 253 10.62 35.47 -7.86
N ALA A 254 9.30 35.47 -7.69
CA ALA A 254 8.36 35.79 -8.77
C ALA A 254 8.35 37.27 -9.14
N THR A 255 8.89 38.14 -8.30
CA THR A 255 8.96 39.59 -8.57
C THR A 255 10.26 39.95 -9.29
N SER A 256 10.17 40.34 -10.54
CA SER A 256 11.27 40.70 -11.43
C SER A 256 11.57 42.21 -11.46
N GLY A 257 11.40 42.91 -10.36
CA GLY A 257 11.65 44.36 -10.32
C GLY A 257 13.04 44.72 -9.78
N ASP A 258 13.69 45.75 -10.33
CA ASP A 258 14.98 46.32 -9.84
C ASP A 258 14.91 46.67 -8.35
N ALA A 259 13.73 46.84 -7.78
CA ALA A 259 13.50 47.09 -6.36
C ALA A 259 13.91 45.94 -5.44
N TYR A 260 14.21 44.80 -5.99
CA TYR A 260 14.50 43.57 -5.24
C TYR A 260 15.91 43.07 -5.33
N ASN A 261 16.74 43.69 -6.15
CA ASN A 261 18.13 43.25 -6.34
C ASN A 261 18.97 43.37 -5.07
N GLY A 262 18.62 42.63 -4.08
CA GLY A 262 19.35 42.52 -2.83
C GLY A 262 19.26 43.75 -1.95
N VAL A 263 18.45 44.73 -2.32
CA VAL A 263 18.26 45.94 -1.54
C VAL A 263 16.88 45.95 -0.93
N GLY A 264 16.76 45.45 0.20
CA GLY A 264 15.63 45.81 0.98
C GLY A 264 14.55 44.80 1.14
N GLY A 265 14.81 43.62 0.80
CA GLY A 265 13.90 42.57 1.21
C GLY A 265 13.95 42.37 2.72
N ARG A 266 15.17 42.32 3.30
CA ARG A 266 15.41 41.89 4.68
C ARG A 266 16.72 42.42 5.27
N ASP A 267 17.10 43.64 5.04
CA ASP A 267 18.17 44.24 5.83
C ASP A 267 17.73 44.63 7.22
#